data_c0a7bc9353b9c58ebde06b29e7bd7b87
#
_entry.id   c0a7bc9353b9c58ebde06b29e7bd7b87
#
_cell.length_a   1.000
_cell.length_b   1.000
_cell.length_c   1.000
_cell.angle_alpha   90.00
_cell.angle_beta   90.00
_cell.angle_gamma   90.00
#
_symmetry.space_group_name_H-M   'P 1'
#
loop_
_entity.id
_entity.type
_entity.pdbx_description
1 polymer ?
#
loop_
_entity_poly.entity_id
_entity_poly.type
_entity_poly.pdbx_seq_one_letter_code
_entity_poly.pdbx_strand_id
1 'polypeptide(L)'
;MPGTKKYWTLRYIIINATYFAVYSGIHAYASVFLLEKGFSNTLIGITLALANILSVIFQPLIAGLIDKQGKLTNRNVSMASTALLLTGSVLLLIIRNGIAVIFIIFALIYMIQMVYQPIITAMYFEYEAAGCHIYYGLARGLGSAGFAVTSVFTGMAIGRFGVSILMILDIIFLAIALIVLYFFKKPEVKAAETHGTEVAHNNLFSFIKTYPGFMLFVLGAVCFFFAHNAINDYMIQIITPLGGTEASMGTAVFIAALLELPTMALIDKIMKKISVKNLLLISGTAFLVKTLLMLIAPNMVLVYISQAMQMLAYAVFIPVSAYFVNQTMARLDQVKGQAYINVSITLGGVFSSLVCGRLLDIKGPHFMLTVSLAVTAIGLVIAFVALKVLRDKRSGCGNIAEKGS
;
A
#
# COMPACT_ATOMS: atom_id res chain seq x y z
N MET A 1 8.88 -30.21 21.98
CA MET A 1 7.53 -29.82 22.40
C MET A 1 6.97 -28.88 21.37
N PRO A 2 5.84 -29.15 20.71
CA PRO A 2 5.24 -28.19 19.79
C PRO A 2 4.82 -26.98 20.62
N GLY A 3 5.43 -25.83 20.33
CA GLY A 3 5.06 -24.56 20.95
C GLY A 3 3.57 -24.30 20.78
N THR A 4 2.89 -23.92 21.85
CA THR A 4 1.45 -23.68 21.86
C THR A 4 1.09 -22.67 20.75
N LYS A 5 -0.06 -22.83 20.08
CA LYS A 5 -0.60 -21.94 19.04
C LYS A 5 -0.44 -20.44 19.40
N LYS A 6 -0.52 -20.13 20.68
CA LYS A 6 -0.36 -18.79 21.25
C LYS A 6 1.04 -18.19 21.01
N TYR A 7 2.10 -18.99 21.04
CA TYR A 7 3.47 -18.50 20.83
C TYR A 7 3.75 -18.11 19.37
N TRP A 8 3.27 -18.90 18.41
CA TRP A 8 3.44 -18.61 16.98
C TRP A 8 2.71 -17.35 16.59
N THR A 9 1.45 -17.23 17.01
CA THR A 9 0.64 -16.04 16.74
C THR A 9 1.25 -14.80 17.38
N LEU A 10 1.69 -14.84 18.64
CA LEU A 10 2.29 -13.68 19.30
C LEU A 10 3.56 -13.18 18.58
N ARG A 11 4.46 -14.08 18.21
CA ARG A 11 5.68 -13.71 17.47
C ARG A 11 5.34 -13.10 16.12
N TYR A 12 4.39 -13.68 15.41
CA TYR A 12 3.96 -13.16 14.12
C TYR A 12 3.23 -11.80 14.26
N ILE A 13 2.49 -11.58 15.34
CA ILE A 13 1.91 -10.27 15.68
C ILE A 13 3.03 -9.22 15.86
N ILE A 14 4.08 -9.56 16.64
CA ILE A 14 5.19 -8.62 16.87
C ILE A 14 5.89 -8.28 15.55
N ILE A 15 6.16 -9.26 14.69
CA ILE A 15 6.76 -9.03 13.36
C ILE A 15 5.89 -8.09 12.52
N ASN A 16 4.58 -8.31 12.48
CA ASN A 16 3.67 -7.43 11.75
C ASN A 16 3.59 -6.03 12.38
N ALA A 17 3.46 -5.93 13.69
CA ALA A 17 3.34 -4.65 14.39
C ALA A 17 4.61 -3.81 14.21
N THR A 18 5.80 -4.40 14.35
CA THR A 18 7.07 -3.69 14.11
C THR A 18 7.26 -3.31 12.65
N TYR A 19 6.88 -4.18 11.70
CA TYR A 19 6.88 -3.84 10.27
C TYR A 19 6.04 -2.59 9.99
N PHE A 20 4.78 -2.57 10.46
CA PHE A 20 3.88 -1.45 10.22
C PHE A 20 4.24 -0.18 11.00
N ALA A 21 4.90 -0.32 12.15
CA ALA A 21 5.46 0.83 12.88
C ALA A 21 6.57 1.51 12.07
N VAL A 22 7.52 0.73 11.53
CA VAL A 22 8.58 1.24 10.64
C VAL A 22 7.99 1.76 9.32
N TYR A 23 6.96 1.09 8.78
CA TYR A 23 6.25 1.58 7.61
C TYR A 23 5.64 2.97 7.84
N SER A 24 5.12 3.25 9.03
CA SER A 24 4.66 4.59 9.38
C SER A 24 5.79 5.61 9.30
N GLY A 25 6.97 5.33 9.88
CA GLY A 25 8.13 6.23 9.82
C GLY A 25 8.65 6.48 8.41
N ILE A 26 8.94 5.42 7.68
CA ILE A 26 9.56 5.50 6.34
C ILE A 26 8.60 6.00 5.27
N HIS A 27 7.30 5.59 5.31
CA HIS A 27 6.35 5.95 4.26
C HIS A 27 5.49 7.15 4.61
N ALA A 28 4.78 7.15 5.74
CA ALA A 28 3.87 8.26 6.05
C ALA A 28 4.63 9.56 6.34
N TYR A 29 5.83 9.48 6.95
CA TYR A 29 6.66 10.64 7.28
C TYR A 29 7.85 10.86 6.32
N ALA A 30 7.85 10.20 5.15
CA ALA A 30 8.91 10.34 4.13
C ALA A 30 9.20 11.80 3.78
N SER A 31 8.15 12.56 3.44
CA SER A 31 8.28 13.97 3.08
C SER A 31 8.78 14.82 4.23
N VAL A 32 8.33 14.55 5.46
CA VAL A 32 8.79 15.27 6.67
C VAL A 32 10.31 15.09 6.84
N PHE A 33 10.79 13.86 6.77
CA PHE A 33 12.21 13.55 6.91
C PHE A 33 13.06 14.16 5.80
N LEU A 34 12.63 14.01 4.55
CA LEU A 34 13.39 14.49 3.40
C LEU A 34 13.40 16.02 3.30
N LEU A 35 12.29 16.72 3.67
CA LEU A 35 12.26 18.18 3.78
C LEU A 35 13.26 18.70 4.80
N GLU A 36 13.33 18.08 5.99
CA GLU A 36 14.30 18.43 7.05
C GLU A 36 15.76 18.26 6.57
N LYS A 37 15.99 17.29 5.66
CA LYS A 37 17.30 17.07 5.04
C LYS A 37 17.59 18.02 3.85
N GLY A 38 16.70 18.98 3.57
CA GLY A 38 16.89 20.00 2.53
C GLY A 38 16.50 19.56 1.12
N PHE A 39 15.69 18.50 0.98
CA PHE A 39 15.17 18.10 -0.31
C PHE A 39 14.08 19.06 -0.79
N SER A 40 14.07 19.41 -2.09
CA SER A 40 12.92 20.01 -2.74
C SER A 40 11.79 19.00 -2.90
N ASN A 41 10.55 19.46 -3.05
CA ASN A 41 9.42 18.56 -3.27
C ASN A 41 9.59 17.73 -4.56
N THR A 42 10.18 18.31 -5.60
CA THR A 42 10.56 17.59 -6.82
C THR A 42 11.52 16.43 -6.53
N LEU A 43 12.56 16.65 -5.72
CA LEU A 43 13.52 15.61 -5.39
C LEU A 43 12.92 14.53 -4.50
N ILE A 44 12.03 14.90 -3.57
CA ILE A 44 11.22 13.95 -2.80
C ILE A 44 10.42 13.06 -3.76
N GLY A 45 9.70 13.66 -4.71
CA GLY A 45 8.92 12.92 -5.69
C GLY A 45 9.76 11.96 -6.54
N ILE A 46 10.94 12.37 -6.98
CA ILE A 46 11.88 11.50 -7.72
C ILE A 46 12.35 10.34 -6.83
N THR A 47 12.65 10.60 -5.55
CA THR A 47 13.07 9.57 -4.59
C THR A 47 12.00 8.49 -4.41
N LEU A 48 10.75 8.91 -4.15
CA LEU A 48 9.62 8.01 -3.93
C LEU A 48 9.26 7.24 -5.22
N ALA A 49 9.25 7.91 -6.37
CA ALA A 49 8.98 7.28 -7.65
C ALA A 49 10.03 6.21 -8.00
N LEU A 50 11.32 6.54 -7.83
CA LEU A 50 12.42 5.59 -8.06
C LEU A 50 12.27 4.36 -7.15
N ALA A 51 12.03 4.57 -5.86
CA ALA A 51 11.86 3.50 -4.90
C ALA A 51 10.67 2.59 -5.25
N ASN A 52 9.53 3.16 -5.65
CA ASN A 52 8.35 2.42 -6.10
C ASN A 52 8.63 1.60 -7.37
N ILE A 53 9.29 2.18 -8.38
CA ILE A 53 9.68 1.47 -9.61
C ILE A 53 10.61 0.30 -9.28
N LEU A 54 11.65 0.54 -8.47
CA LEU A 54 12.56 -0.49 -8.05
C LEU A 54 11.85 -1.61 -7.27
N SER A 55 10.90 -1.28 -6.39
CA SER A 55 10.15 -2.28 -5.64
C SER A 55 9.39 -3.24 -6.54
N VAL A 56 8.76 -2.74 -7.61
CA VAL A 56 8.03 -3.56 -8.59
C VAL A 56 8.97 -4.52 -9.33
N ILE A 57 10.19 -4.10 -9.60
CA ILE A 57 11.20 -4.93 -10.26
C ILE A 57 11.76 -5.99 -9.29
N PHE A 58 12.09 -5.60 -8.07
CA PHE A 58 12.75 -6.48 -7.11
C PHE A 58 11.83 -7.48 -6.41
N GLN A 59 10.52 -7.17 -6.25
CA GLN A 59 9.56 -8.09 -5.64
C GLN A 59 9.53 -9.48 -6.32
N PRO A 60 9.29 -9.59 -7.64
CA PRO A 60 9.26 -10.89 -8.31
C PRO A 60 10.63 -11.55 -8.38
N LEU A 61 11.73 -10.77 -8.47
CA LEU A 61 13.07 -11.32 -8.49
C LEU A 61 13.41 -12.02 -7.16
N ILE A 62 13.10 -11.38 -6.03
CA ILE A 62 13.37 -11.96 -4.71
C ILE A 62 12.45 -13.15 -4.44
N ALA A 63 11.16 -13.07 -4.81
CA ALA A 63 10.25 -14.20 -4.73
C ALA A 63 10.78 -15.41 -5.53
N GLY A 64 11.21 -15.19 -6.77
CA GLY A 64 11.79 -16.24 -7.60
C GLY A 64 13.11 -16.83 -7.06
N LEU A 65 13.90 -16.05 -6.31
CA LEU A 65 15.11 -16.56 -5.65
C LEU A 65 14.75 -17.44 -4.44
N ILE A 66 13.70 -17.10 -3.69
CA ILE A 66 13.21 -17.93 -2.58
C ILE A 66 12.71 -19.28 -3.10
N ASP A 67 11.94 -19.26 -4.19
CA ASP A 67 11.33 -20.46 -4.77
C ASP A 67 12.36 -21.43 -5.39
N LYS A 68 13.42 -20.91 -6.03
CA LYS A 68 14.37 -21.72 -6.79
C LYS A 68 15.48 -22.39 -5.97
N GLN A 69 15.91 -21.81 -4.86
CA GLN A 69 17.18 -22.22 -4.24
C GLN A 69 17.08 -23.14 -3.04
N GLY A 70 15.89 -23.45 -2.53
CA GLY A 70 15.73 -24.36 -1.36
C GLY A 70 16.49 -23.97 -0.08
N LYS A 71 17.52 -23.13 -0.20
CA LYS A 71 18.38 -22.62 0.87
C LYS A 71 17.92 -21.28 1.43
N LEU A 72 17.22 -20.47 0.62
CA LEU A 72 16.66 -19.19 1.04
C LEU A 72 15.23 -19.39 1.52
N THR A 73 14.99 -19.15 2.78
CA THR A 73 13.65 -19.18 3.40
C THR A 73 13.10 -17.77 3.51
N ASN A 74 11.76 -17.65 3.51
CA ASN A 74 11.10 -16.35 3.77
C ASN A 74 11.62 -15.69 5.05
N ARG A 75 11.91 -16.48 6.10
CA ARG A 75 12.50 -16.00 7.34
C ARG A 75 13.90 -15.40 7.14
N ASN A 76 14.79 -16.08 6.41
CA ASN A 76 16.16 -15.59 6.20
C ASN A 76 16.17 -14.29 5.38
N VAL A 77 15.31 -14.21 4.36
CA VAL A 77 15.14 -12.98 3.57
C VAL A 77 14.52 -11.86 4.42
N SER A 78 13.54 -12.17 5.28
CA SER A 78 12.99 -11.21 6.25
C SER A 78 14.05 -10.69 7.22
N MET A 79 14.93 -11.55 7.73
CA MET A 79 16.05 -11.14 8.59
C MET A 79 17.05 -10.24 7.84
N ALA A 80 17.40 -10.59 6.60
CA ALA A 80 18.30 -9.78 5.77
C ALA A 80 17.68 -8.40 5.46
N SER A 81 16.40 -8.37 5.08
CA SER A 81 15.67 -7.11 4.85
C SER A 81 15.63 -6.24 6.11
N THR A 82 15.30 -6.83 7.27
CA THR A 82 15.28 -6.10 8.55
C THR A 82 16.66 -5.57 8.93
N ALA A 83 17.72 -6.34 8.72
CA ALA A 83 19.10 -5.90 8.98
C ALA A 83 19.53 -4.77 8.05
N LEU A 84 19.18 -4.84 6.75
CA LEU A 84 19.46 -3.77 5.79
C LEU A 84 18.70 -2.48 6.13
N LEU A 85 17.40 -2.59 6.50
CA LEU A 85 16.60 -1.45 6.97
C LEU A 85 17.22 -0.83 8.22
N LEU A 86 17.62 -1.64 9.20
CA LEU A 86 18.28 -1.19 10.42
C LEU A 86 19.59 -0.43 10.11
N THR A 87 20.42 -1.00 9.25
CA THR A 87 21.67 -0.36 8.81
C THR A 87 21.39 0.97 8.11
N GLY A 88 20.40 1.00 7.21
CA GLY A 88 19.98 2.22 6.50
C GLY A 88 19.49 3.30 7.46
N SER A 89 18.64 2.95 8.44
CA SER A 89 18.14 3.90 9.45
C SER A 89 19.28 4.45 10.34
N VAL A 90 20.26 3.61 10.72
CA VAL A 90 21.45 4.06 11.45
C VAL A 90 22.28 5.02 10.60
N LEU A 91 22.51 4.71 9.33
CA LEU A 91 23.24 5.58 8.41
C LEU A 91 22.54 6.94 8.25
N LEU A 92 21.21 6.95 8.06
CA LEU A 92 20.42 8.20 7.94
C LEU A 92 20.40 9.03 9.23
N LEU A 93 20.54 8.39 10.40
CA LEU A 93 20.66 9.08 11.68
C LEU A 93 22.03 9.78 11.81
N ILE A 94 23.11 9.11 11.38
CA ILE A 94 24.50 9.59 11.49
C ILE A 94 24.81 10.63 10.41
N ILE A 95 24.36 10.39 9.17
CA ILE A 95 24.63 11.27 8.03
C ILE A 95 23.72 12.50 8.12
N ARG A 96 24.33 13.62 8.48
CA ARG A 96 23.59 14.89 8.61
C ARG A 96 23.47 15.64 7.29
N ASN A 97 24.50 15.56 6.44
CA ASN A 97 24.62 16.32 5.20
C ASN A 97 24.95 15.37 4.02
N GLY A 98 24.61 15.78 2.80
CA GLY A 98 24.88 15.01 1.60
C GLY A 98 23.61 14.49 0.93
N ILE A 99 22.91 15.38 0.22
CA ILE A 99 21.63 15.10 -0.44
C ILE A 99 21.72 13.82 -1.30
N ALA A 100 22.80 13.63 -2.08
CA ALA A 100 22.93 12.46 -2.95
C ALA A 100 23.02 11.13 -2.16
N VAL A 101 23.75 11.13 -1.04
CA VAL A 101 23.89 9.92 -0.20
C VAL A 101 22.57 9.61 0.51
N ILE A 102 21.91 10.64 1.06
CA ILE A 102 20.59 10.49 1.71
C ILE A 102 19.58 10.01 0.69
N PHE A 103 19.57 10.54 -0.54
CA PHE A 103 18.71 10.10 -1.64
C PHE A 103 18.85 8.60 -1.91
N ILE A 104 20.07 8.11 -2.08
CA ILE A 104 20.32 6.70 -2.37
C ILE A 104 19.89 5.82 -1.21
N ILE A 105 20.28 6.15 0.02
CA ILE A 105 19.98 5.33 1.20
C ILE A 105 18.45 5.31 1.44
N PHE A 106 17.80 6.48 1.37
CA PHE A 106 16.37 6.58 1.60
C PHE A 106 15.56 5.81 0.53
N ALA A 107 15.92 5.96 -0.75
CA ALA A 107 15.27 5.22 -1.83
C ALA A 107 15.42 3.70 -1.65
N LEU A 108 16.60 3.24 -1.20
CA LEU A 108 16.85 1.82 -0.94
C LEU A 108 16.02 1.29 0.25
N ILE A 109 15.98 1.99 1.39
CA ILE A 109 15.20 1.53 2.54
C ILE A 109 13.70 1.55 2.24
N TYR A 110 13.21 2.57 1.52
CA TYR A 110 11.82 2.63 1.07
C TYR A 110 11.48 1.45 0.15
N MET A 111 12.33 1.17 -0.84
CA MET A 111 12.19 0.01 -1.73
C MET A 111 12.19 -1.31 -0.94
N ILE A 112 13.17 -1.52 -0.04
CA ILE A 112 13.29 -2.76 0.75
C ILE A 112 12.04 -2.96 1.61
N GLN A 113 11.51 -1.90 2.20
CA GLN A 113 10.28 -1.94 3.00
C GLN A 113 9.09 -2.44 2.16
N MET A 114 8.94 -1.97 0.93
CA MET A 114 7.88 -2.42 0.01
C MET A 114 8.05 -3.88 -0.42
N VAL A 115 9.28 -4.30 -0.68
CA VAL A 115 9.60 -5.70 -1.05
C VAL A 115 9.41 -6.66 0.12
N TYR A 116 9.63 -6.20 1.34
CA TYR A 116 9.58 -7.03 2.54
C TYR A 116 8.14 -7.44 2.92
N GLN A 117 7.12 -6.64 2.65
CA GLN A 117 5.74 -6.91 3.05
C GLN A 117 5.17 -8.24 2.50
N PRO A 118 5.25 -8.54 1.19
CA PRO A 118 4.78 -9.83 0.67
C PRO A 118 5.56 -11.02 1.22
N ILE A 119 6.84 -10.85 1.59
CA ILE A 119 7.67 -11.91 2.18
C ILE A 119 7.17 -12.27 3.58
N ILE A 120 6.77 -11.28 4.40
CA ILE A 120 6.12 -11.54 5.71
C ILE A 120 4.84 -12.35 5.51
N THR A 121 4.04 -12.01 4.49
CA THR A 121 2.81 -12.75 4.19
C THR A 121 3.10 -14.18 3.72
N ALA A 122 4.10 -14.37 2.84
CA ALA A 122 4.53 -15.70 2.38
C ALA A 122 5.06 -16.56 3.55
N MET A 123 5.77 -15.94 4.50
CA MET A 123 6.23 -16.61 5.72
C MET A 123 5.08 -17.18 6.55
N TYR A 124 3.92 -16.50 6.63
CA TYR A 124 2.73 -17.04 7.28
C TYR A 124 2.31 -18.37 6.64
N PHE A 125 2.15 -18.43 5.32
CA PHE A 125 1.73 -19.65 4.63
C PHE A 125 2.76 -20.77 4.77
N GLU A 126 4.05 -20.44 4.73
CA GLU A 126 5.14 -21.39 4.95
C GLU A 126 5.09 -22.03 6.36
N TYR A 127 4.78 -21.22 7.38
CA TYR A 127 4.70 -21.68 8.79
C TYR A 127 3.41 -22.47 9.06
N GLU A 128 2.29 -22.03 8.47
CA GLU A 128 1.01 -22.78 8.58
C GLU A 128 1.13 -24.16 7.95
N ALA A 129 1.75 -24.27 6.77
CA ALA A 129 2.03 -25.56 6.12
C ALA A 129 2.97 -26.46 6.96
N ALA A 130 3.84 -25.87 7.78
CA ALA A 130 4.69 -26.59 8.73
C ALA A 130 4.00 -26.95 10.05
N GLY A 131 2.67 -26.73 10.18
CA GLY A 131 1.88 -27.03 11.37
C GLY A 131 1.99 -25.97 12.48
N CYS A 132 2.57 -24.80 12.20
CA CYS A 132 2.66 -23.69 13.14
C CYS A 132 1.42 -22.82 13.00
N HIS A 133 0.31 -23.18 13.64
CA HIS A 133 -0.96 -22.45 13.50
C HIS A 133 -0.87 -21.01 14.01
N ILE A 134 -1.13 -20.06 13.09
CA ILE A 134 -1.07 -18.62 13.32
C ILE A 134 -2.45 -18.01 13.00
N TYR A 135 -2.97 -17.19 13.89
CA TYR A 135 -4.18 -16.39 13.60
C TYR A 135 -3.82 -15.18 12.74
N TYR A 136 -3.72 -15.40 11.40
CA TYR A 136 -3.29 -14.39 10.43
C TYR A 136 -4.11 -13.13 10.49
N GLY A 137 -5.45 -13.23 10.46
CA GLY A 137 -6.34 -12.06 10.49
C GLY A 137 -6.14 -11.18 11.72
N LEU A 138 -5.95 -11.80 12.91
CA LEU A 138 -5.62 -11.08 14.14
C LEU A 138 -4.27 -10.37 14.04
N ALA A 139 -3.25 -11.07 13.56
CA ALA A 139 -1.90 -10.51 13.46
C ALA A 139 -1.85 -9.36 12.43
N ARG A 140 -2.53 -9.50 11.29
CA ARG A 140 -2.62 -8.47 10.25
C ARG A 140 -3.42 -7.26 10.73
N GLY A 141 -4.52 -7.48 11.45
CA GLY A 141 -5.34 -6.42 12.04
C GLY A 141 -4.58 -5.63 13.12
N LEU A 142 -3.87 -6.32 14.02
CA LEU A 142 -3.03 -5.66 15.03
C LEU A 142 -1.84 -4.93 14.41
N GLY A 143 -1.30 -5.39 13.28
CA GLY A 143 -0.32 -4.65 12.50
C GLY A 143 -0.87 -3.32 12.00
N SER A 144 -2.08 -3.31 11.41
CA SER A 144 -2.73 -2.07 10.94
C SER A 144 -3.08 -1.12 12.09
N ALA A 145 -3.54 -1.65 13.23
CA ALA A 145 -3.74 -0.86 14.43
C ALA A 145 -2.41 -0.26 14.95
N GLY A 146 -1.33 -1.05 14.89
CA GLY A 146 0.03 -0.59 15.19
C GLY A 146 0.46 0.58 14.31
N PHE A 147 0.24 0.51 13.00
CA PHE A 147 0.47 1.61 12.08
C PHE A 147 -0.27 2.89 12.51
N ALA A 148 -1.57 2.78 12.76
CA ALA A 148 -2.40 3.92 13.15
C ALA A 148 -1.89 4.57 14.44
N VAL A 149 -1.66 3.76 15.48
CA VAL A 149 -1.19 4.24 16.78
C VAL A 149 0.21 4.83 16.68
N THR A 150 1.13 4.13 16.00
CA THR A 150 2.51 4.63 15.81
C THR A 150 2.53 5.95 15.04
N SER A 151 1.65 6.16 14.05
CA SER A 151 1.59 7.42 13.30
C SER A 151 1.31 8.62 14.21
N VAL A 152 0.39 8.49 15.18
CA VAL A 152 0.10 9.56 16.15
C VAL A 152 1.30 9.83 17.05
N PHE A 153 1.85 8.76 17.65
CA PHE A 153 2.99 8.92 18.57
C PHE A 153 4.22 9.47 17.86
N THR A 154 4.48 9.03 16.63
CA THR A 154 5.58 9.54 15.81
C THR A 154 5.42 11.04 15.53
N GLY A 155 4.22 11.49 15.12
CA GLY A 155 3.97 12.91 14.89
C GLY A 155 4.18 13.76 16.14
N MET A 156 3.68 13.31 17.31
CA MET A 156 3.92 13.99 18.58
C MET A 156 5.40 13.98 18.98
N ALA A 157 6.10 12.86 18.75
CA ALA A 157 7.52 12.73 19.05
C ALA A 157 8.38 13.66 18.19
N ILE A 158 8.07 13.81 16.90
CA ILE A 158 8.75 14.76 16.00
C ILE A 158 8.60 16.18 16.52
N GLY A 159 7.39 16.61 16.88
CA GLY A 159 7.16 17.95 17.41
C GLY A 159 7.91 18.25 18.71
N ARG A 160 8.27 17.23 19.51
CA ARG A 160 8.99 17.38 20.77
C ARG A 160 10.50 17.18 20.67
N PHE A 161 10.94 16.23 19.86
CA PHE A 161 12.35 15.79 19.81
C PHE A 161 13.02 16.04 18.43
N GLY A 162 12.29 16.62 17.49
CA GLY A 162 12.75 16.85 16.13
C GLY A 162 12.66 15.61 15.24
N VAL A 163 12.89 15.80 13.94
CA VAL A 163 12.65 14.77 12.91
C VAL A 163 13.58 13.56 13.04
N SER A 164 14.77 13.71 13.62
CA SER A 164 15.72 12.60 13.83
C SER A 164 15.16 11.47 14.69
N ILE A 165 14.11 11.73 15.49
CA ILE A 165 13.42 10.70 16.28
C ILE A 165 12.82 9.59 15.42
N LEU A 166 12.48 9.89 14.16
CA LEU A 166 11.99 8.88 13.20
C LEU A 166 12.95 7.72 13.07
N MET A 167 14.22 8.02 12.80
CA MET A 167 15.25 6.98 12.61
C MET A 167 15.52 6.22 13.92
N ILE A 168 15.41 6.89 15.06
CA ILE A 168 15.59 6.24 16.37
C ILE A 168 14.45 5.25 16.62
N LEU A 169 13.20 5.64 16.36
CA LEU A 169 12.05 4.73 16.49
C LEU A 169 12.16 3.55 15.52
N ASP A 170 12.55 3.79 14.27
CA ASP A 170 12.76 2.74 13.29
C ASP A 170 13.84 1.74 13.76
N ILE A 171 14.97 2.23 14.27
CA ILE A 171 16.05 1.41 14.83
C ILE A 171 15.52 0.52 15.96
N ILE A 172 14.73 1.06 16.89
CA ILE A 172 14.16 0.31 18.01
C ILE A 172 13.21 -0.79 17.49
N PHE A 173 12.28 -0.45 16.61
CA PHE A 173 11.32 -1.44 16.08
C PHE A 173 12.00 -2.50 15.22
N LEU A 174 12.99 -2.12 14.40
CA LEU A 174 13.76 -3.07 13.58
C LEU A 174 14.64 -3.99 14.44
N ALA A 175 15.23 -3.49 15.52
CA ALA A 175 15.97 -4.33 16.46
C ALA A 175 15.05 -5.36 17.13
N ILE A 176 13.86 -4.95 17.59
CA ILE A 176 12.85 -5.87 18.13
C ILE A 176 12.45 -6.92 17.08
N ALA A 177 12.16 -6.48 15.84
CA ALA A 177 11.80 -7.39 14.74
C ALA A 177 12.91 -8.41 14.48
N LEU A 178 14.18 -7.98 14.44
CA LEU A 178 15.32 -8.84 14.19
C LEU A 178 15.50 -9.91 15.28
N ILE A 179 15.36 -9.50 16.54
CA ILE A 179 15.41 -10.42 17.69
C ILE A 179 14.30 -11.47 17.58
N VAL A 180 13.05 -11.02 17.31
CA VAL A 180 11.92 -11.95 17.19
C VAL A 180 12.10 -12.89 16.01
N LEU A 181 12.52 -12.40 14.85
CA LEU A 181 12.82 -13.20 13.66
C LEU A 181 13.93 -14.23 13.92
N TYR A 182 14.95 -13.87 14.70
CA TYR A 182 16.03 -14.80 15.05
C TYR A 182 15.49 -16.02 15.81
N PHE A 183 14.53 -15.84 16.71
CA PHE A 183 13.90 -16.94 17.47
C PHE A 183 12.68 -17.55 16.76
N PHE A 184 12.22 -16.98 15.65
CA PHE A 184 11.06 -17.46 14.89
C PHE A 184 11.49 -18.52 13.88
N LYS A 185 11.88 -19.71 14.37
CA LYS A 185 12.30 -20.84 13.54
C LYS A 185 11.18 -21.87 13.46
N LYS A 186 10.75 -22.22 12.24
CA LYS A 186 9.78 -23.31 12.04
C LYS A 186 10.43 -24.67 12.32
N PRO A 187 9.64 -25.69 12.71
CA PRO A 187 10.10 -27.08 12.75
C PRO A 187 10.57 -27.53 11.36
N GLU A 188 11.57 -28.39 11.31
CA GLU A 188 11.96 -29.04 10.06
C GLU A 188 10.86 -30.05 9.67
N VAL A 189 10.07 -29.71 8.66
CA VAL A 189 9.12 -30.62 8.03
C VAL A 189 9.72 -31.03 6.70
N LYS A 190 9.75 -32.34 6.40
CA LYS A 190 10.09 -32.84 5.07
C LYS A 190 9.18 -32.14 4.06
N ALA A 191 9.78 -31.47 3.09
CA ALA A 191 9.07 -30.71 2.07
C ALA A 191 8.02 -31.59 1.39
N ALA A 192 6.74 -31.26 1.56
CA ALA A 192 5.72 -31.70 0.63
C ALA A 192 5.99 -30.97 -0.67
N GLU A 193 6.08 -31.70 -1.77
CA GLU A 193 6.24 -31.14 -3.11
C GLU A 193 5.10 -30.16 -3.38
N THR A 194 5.40 -28.88 -3.31
CA THR A 194 4.49 -27.83 -3.80
C THR A 194 4.51 -27.92 -5.31
N HIS A 195 3.45 -28.49 -5.88
CA HIS A 195 3.19 -28.38 -7.30
C HIS A 195 3.12 -26.89 -7.65
N GLY A 196 4.12 -26.44 -8.41
CA GLY A 196 4.14 -25.10 -8.98
C GLY A 196 2.87 -24.93 -9.83
N THR A 197 2.07 -23.92 -9.49
CA THR A 197 0.98 -23.49 -10.35
C THR A 197 1.59 -23.05 -11.68
N GLU A 198 1.34 -23.78 -12.74
CA GLU A 198 1.69 -23.38 -14.10
C GLU A 198 1.09 -22.01 -14.38
N VAL A 199 1.95 -20.99 -14.42
CA VAL A 199 1.57 -19.66 -14.85
C VAL A 199 1.38 -19.71 -16.35
N ALA A 200 0.13 -19.69 -16.80
CA ALA A 200 -0.19 -19.61 -18.22
C ALA A 200 0.51 -18.37 -18.83
N HIS A 201 1.48 -18.61 -19.69
CA HIS A 201 2.22 -17.59 -20.44
C HIS A 201 1.35 -17.01 -21.57
N ASN A 202 0.32 -16.24 -21.24
CA ASN A 202 -0.36 -15.41 -22.22
C ASN A 202 0.29 -14.03 -22.25
N ASN A 203 0.71 -13.58 -23.46
CA ASN A 203 1.30 -12.26 -23.69
C ASN A 203 0.38 -11.14 -23.17
N LEU A 204 0.98 -10.06 -22.63
CA LEU A 204 0.31 -8.84 -22.17
C LEU A 204 -0.74 -8.32 -23.18
N PHE A 205 -0.39 -8.28 -24.48
CA PHE A 205 -1.29 -7.86 -25.56
C PHE A 205 -2.54 -8.73 -25.70
N SER A 206 -2.41 -10.05 -25.49
CA SER A 206 -3.54 -10.97 -25.50
C SER A 206 -4.51 -10.67 -24.37
N PHE A 207 -4.01 -10.40 -23.16
CA PHE A 207 -4.84 -10.07 -22.00
C PHE A 207 -5.61 -8.76 -22.19
N ILE A 208 -4.97 -7.71 -22.72
CA ILE A 208 -5.62 -6.43 -23.02
C ILE A 208 -6.77 -6.60 -24.03
N LYS A 209 -6.56 -7.43 -25.08
CA LYS A 209 -7.59 -7.72 -26.08
C LYS A 209 -8.76 -8.54 -25.50
N THR A 210 -8.48 -9.43 -24.57
CA THR A 210 -9.50 -10.28 -23.94
C THR A 210 -10.36 -9.51 -22.95
N TYR A 211 -9.75 -8.60 -22.16
CA TYR A 211 -10.42 -7.87 -21.09
C TYR A 211 -10.35 -6.33 -21.24
N PRO A 212 -10.75 -5.74 -22.39
CA PRO A 212 -10.57 -4.32 -22.65
C PRO A 212 -11.30 -3.41 -21.65
N GLY A 213 -12.52 -3.76 -21.24
CA GLY A 213 -13.27 -3.01 -20.25
C GLY A 213 -12.64 -3.04 -18.86
N PHE A 214 -12.00 -4.15 -18.47
CA PHE A 214 -11.24 -4.24 -17.23
C PHE A 214 -9.98 -3.37 -17.31
N MET A 215 -9.24 -3.40 -18.42
CA MET A 215 -8.04 -2.57 -18.57
C MET A 215 -8.38 -1.07 -18.57
N LEU A 216 -9.53 -0.70 -19.14
CA LEU A 216 -10.03 0.67 -19.04
C LEU A 216 -10.35 1.04 -17.57
N PHE A 217 -10.94 0.12 -16.80
CA PHE A 217 -11.16 0.33 -15.36
C PHE A 217 -9.83 0.49 -14.60
N VAL A 218 -8.82 -0.33 -14.91
CA VAL A 218 -7.46 -0.22 -14.34
C VAL A 218 -6.86 1.18 -14.60
N LEU A 219 -7.03 1.73 -15.81
CA LEU A 219 -6.61 3.09 -16.13
C LEU A 219 -7.32 4.14 -15.26
N GLY A 220 -8.64 4.01 -15.05
CA GLY A 220 -9.39 4.85 -14.13
C GLY A 220 -8.87 4.74 -12.68
N ALA A 221 -8.51 3.52 -12.26
CA ALA A 221 -7.95 3.27 -10.93
C ALA A 221 -6.57 3.95 -10.75
N VAL A 222 -5.70 3.99 -11.78
CA VAL A 222 -4.44 4.76 -11.75
C VAL A 222 -4.71 6.23 -11.37
N CYS A 223 -5.77 6.83 -11.93
CA CYS A 223 -6.13 8.21 -11.60
C CYS A 223 -6.62 8.38 -10.16
N PHE A 224 -7.35 7.40 -9.59
CA PHE A 224 -7.75 7.42 -8.18
C PHE A 224 -6.54 7.36 -7.26
N PHE A 225 -5.61 6.45 -7.55
CA PHE A 225 -4.39 6.29 -6.76
C PHE A 225 -3.39 7.42 -6.98
N PHE A 226 -3.44 8.12 -8.10
CA PHE A 226 -2.69 9.36 -8.27
C PHE A 226 -3.04 10.38 -7.17
N ALA A 227 -4.31 10.71 -7.01
CA ALA A 227 -4.74 11.68 -6.00
C ALA A 227 -4.58 11.15 -4.56
N HIS A 228 -4.82 9.85 -4.36
CA HIS A 228 -4.61 9.22 -3.06
C HIS A 228 -3.17 9.35 -2.58
N ASN A 229 -2.20 9.01 -3.44
CA ASN A 229 -0.79 9.11 -3.10
C ASN A 229 -0.33 10.58 -3.04
N ALA A 230 -0.85 11.48 -3.89
CA ALA A 230 -0.58 12.92 -3.78
C ALA A 230 -0.89 13.47 -2.38
N ILE A 231 -2.04 13.08 -1.83
CA ILE A 231 -2.44 13.51 -0.48
C ILE A 231 -1.56 12.86 0.59
N ASN A 232 -1.27 11.56 0.47
CA ASN A 232 -0.52 10.84 1.50
C ASN A 232 0.97 11.20 1.50
N ASP A 233 1.61 11.25 0.33
CA ASP A 233 3.05 11.52 0.20
C ASP A 233 3.42 12.96 0.56
N TYR A 234 2.49 13.90 0.33
CA TYR A 234 2.71 15.34 0.52
C TYR A 234 1.80 15.95 1.61
N MET A 235 1.34 15.14 2.56
CA MET A 235 0.39 15.57 3.58
C MET A 235 0.92 16.77 4.38
N ILE A 236 2.18 16.76 4.79
CA ILE A 236 2.76 17.85 5.58
C ILE A 236 2.77 19.17 4.81
N GLN A 237 3.08 19.14 3.51
CA GLN A 237 3.07 20.33 2.65
C GLN A 237 1.65 20.90 2.47
N ILE A 238 0.64 20.03 2.48
CA ILE A 238 -0.77 20.42 2.36
C ILE A 238 -1.26 21.08 3.65
N ILE A 239 -0.93 20.50 4.81
CA ILE A 239 -1.52 20.96 6.09
C ILE A 239 -0.75 22.09 6.75
N THR A 240 0.55 22.28 6.48
CA THR A 240 1.35 23.35 7.09
C THR A 240 0.76 24.74 6.83
N PRO A 241 0.29 25.09 5.62
CA PRO A 241 -0.38 26.38 5.39
C PRO A 241 -1.69 26.56 6.15
N LEU A 242 -2.30 25.48 6.63
CA LEU A 242 -3.54 25.47 7.43
C LEU A 242 -3.27 25.48 8.95
N GLY A 243 -2.00 25.67 9.35
CA GLY A 243 -1.58 25.60 10.76
C GLY A 243 -1.42 24.18 11.30
N GLY A 244 -1.40 23.16 10.40
CA GLY A 244 -1.15 21.77 10.77
C GLY A 244 0.32 21.51 11.08
N THR A 245 0.56 20.55 11.97
CA THR A 245 1.87 20.09 12.44
C THR A 245 2.04 18.61 12.14
N GLU A 246 3.22 18.04 12.41
CA GLU A 246 3.48 16.60 12.31
C GLU A 246 2.54 15.79 13.23
N ALA A 247 2.17 16.34 14.40
CA ALA A 247 1.17 15.73 15.27
C ALA A 247 -0.23 15.71 14.63
N SER A 248 -0.61 16.80 13.95
CA SER A 248 -1.85 16.88 13.17
C SER A 248 -1.85 15.89 12.01
N MET A 249 -0.71 15.72 11.34
CA MET A 249 -0.51 14.74 10.29
C MET A 249 -0.70 13.31 10.83
N GLY A 250 -0.06 12.99 11.95
CA GLY A 250 -0.24 11.69 12.61
C GLY A 250 -1.70 11.38 12.95
N THR A 251 -2.43 12.38 13.43
CA THR A 251 -3.87 12.29 13.72
C THR A 251 -4.67 12.05 12.44
N ALA A 252 -4.35 12.71 11.34
CA ALA A 252 -5.01 12.53 10.04
C ALA A 252 -4.81 11.11 9.50
N VAL A 253 -3.59 10.59 9.58
CA VAL A 253 -3.25 9.20 9.18
C VAL A 253 -3.96 8.20 10.09
N PHE A 254 -4.02 8.44 11.40
CA PHE A 254 -4.74 7.60 12.36
C PHE A 254 -6.23 7.50 12.03
N ILE A 255 -6.90 8.63 11.77
CA ILE A 255 -8.33 8.67 11.41
C ILE A 255 -8.57 7.83 10.15
N ALA A 256 -7.74 8.01 9.11
CA ALA A 256 -7.85 7.24 7.88
C ALA A 256 -7.73 5.72 8.15
N ALA A 257 -6.66 5.30 8.83
CA ALA A 257 -6.40 3.89 9.08
C ALA A 257 -7.41 3.23 10.04
N LEU A 258 -7.87 3.96 11.06
CA LEU A 258 -8.87 3.46 12.02
C LEU A 258 -10.22 3.19 11.34
N LEU A 259 -10.66 4.11 10.49
CA LEU A 259 -11.97 4.00 9.82
C LEU A 259 -11.97 2.98 8.66
N GLU A 260 -10.82 2.55 8.16
CA GLU A 260 -10.73 1.44 7.20
C GLU A 260 -11.17 0.11 7.81
N LEU A 261 -10.83 -0.15 9.08
CA LEU A 261 -11.03 -1.45 9.71
C LEU A 261 -12.50 -1.89 9.76
N PRO A 262 -13.46 -1.08 10.24
CA PRO A 262 -14.88 -1.47 10.25
C PRO A 262 -15.42 -1.69 8.85
N THR A 263 -15.02 -0.87 7.87
CA THR A 263 -15.48 -0.99 6.49
C THR A 263 -15.02 -2.31 5.88
N MET A 264 -13.75 -2.64 6.01
CA MET A 264 -13.20 -3.91 5.51
C MET A 264 -13.84 -5.12 6.21
N ALA A 265 -14.11 -5.04 7.51
CA ALA A 265 -14.78 -6.11 8.24
C ALA A 265 -16.25 -6.33 7.83
N LEU A 266 -16.91 -5.28 7.35
CA LEU A 266 -18.33 -5.33 6.98
C LEU A 266 -18.54 -5.51 5.47
N ILE A 267 -17.48 -5.53 4.66
CA ILE A 267 -17.59 -5.47 3.19
C ILE A 267 -18.42 -6.62 2.62
N ASP A 268 -18.32 -7.83 3.15
CA ASP A 268 -19.09 -8.99 2.69
C ASP A 268 -20.60 -8.80 2.92
N LYS A 269 -20.98 -8.15 4.03
CA LYS A 269 -22.38 -7.81 4.32
C LYS A 269 -22.88 -6.71 3.38
N ILE A 270 -22.05 -5.73 3.07
CA ILE A 270 -22.36 -4.62 2.17
C ILE A 270 -22.55 -5.14 0.74
N MET A 271 -21.69 -6.06 0.28
CA MET A 271 -21.79 -6.67 -1.05
C MET A 271 -23.04 -7.54 -1.27
N LYS A 272 -23.67 -8.02 -0.19
CA LYS A 272 -24.98 -8.69 -0.31
C LYS A 272 -26.11 -7.73 -0.71
N LYS A 273 -25.96 -6.42 -0.45
CA LYS A 273 -26.99 -5.40 -0.72
C LYS A 273 -26.65 -4.52 -1.92
N ILE A 274 -25.36 -4.29 -2.21
CA ILE A 274 -24.90 -3.38 -3.24
C ILE A 274 -23.99 -4.16 -4.19
N SER A 275 -24.21 -4.01 -5.50
CA SER A 275 -23.42 -4.71 -6.51
C SER A 275 -21.94 -4.25 -6.49
N VAL A 276 -21.03 -5.16 -6.83
CA VAL A 276 -19.58 -4.90 -6.93
C VAL A 276 -19.28 -3.67 -7.79
N LYS A 277 -19.98 -3.52 -8.93
CA LYS A 277 -19.78 -2.36 -9.83
C LYS A 277 -20.20 -1.05 -9.18
N ASN A 278 -21.34 -1.04 -8.49
CA ASN A 278 -21.80 0.16 -7.79
C ASN A 278 -20.89 0.54 -6.63
N LEU A 279 -20.35 -0.46 -5.90
CA LEU A 279 -19.37 -0.22 -4.85
C LEU A 279 -18.06 0.37 -5.39
N LEU A 280 -17.59 -0.07 -6.57
CA LEU A 280 -16.43 0.53 -7.23
C LEU A 280 -16.69 1.98 -7.65
N LEU A 281 -17.90 2.31 -8.10
CA LEU A 281 -18.30 3.70 -8.43
C LEU A 281 -18.41 4.56 -7.17
N ILE A 282 -18.98 4.03 -6.09
CA ILE A 282 -19.03 4.70 -4.77
C ILE A 282 -17.60 4.99 -4.29
N SER A 283 -16.70 4.01 -4.41
CA SER A 283 -15.30 4.20 -4.05
C SER A 283 -14.61 5.27 -4.90
N GLY A 284 -14.78 5.25 -6.22
CA GLY A 284 -14.25 6.27 -7.12
C GLY A 284 -14.79 7.67 -6.79
N THR A 285 -16.09 7.77 -6.50
CA THR A 285 -16.72 9.02 -6.05
C THR A 285 -16.16 9.48 -4.70
N ALA A 286 -15.89 8.55 -3.78
CA ALA A 286 -15.30 8.87 -2.49
C ALA A 286 -13.85 9.37 -2.62
N PHE A 287 -13.05 8.85 -3.55
CA PHE A 287 -11.73 9.41 -3.88
C PHE A 287 -11.84 10.86 -4.37
N LEU A 288 -12.83 11.14 -5.25
CA LEU A 288 -13.08 12.50 -5.74
C LEU A 288 -13.49 13.44 -4.61
N VAL A 289 -14.44 13.03 -3.76
CA VAL A 289 -14.93 13.81 -2.62
C VAL A 289 -13.79 14.04 -1.62
N LYS A 290 -12.99 13.01 -1.31
CA LYS A 290 -11.80 13.14 -0.45
C LYS A 290 -10.86 14.21 -0.98
N THR A 291 -10.53 14.19 -2.26
CA THR A 291 -9.63 15.16 -2.88
C THR A 291 -10.24 16.57 -2.92
N LEU A 292 -11.55 16.68 -3.18
CA LEU A 292 -12.27 17.96 -3.14
C LEU A 292 -12.26 18.56 -1.73
N LEU A 293 -12.61 17.78 -0.71
CA LEU A 293 -12.60 18.24 0.68
C LEU A 293 -11.21 18.70 1.11
N MET A 294 -10.15 18.00 0.66
CA MET A 294 -8.76 18.40 0.92
C MET A 294 -8.42 19.72 0.24
N LEU A 295 -8.85 19.92 -1.02
CA LEU A 295 -8.60 21.14 -1.79
C LEU A 295 -9.26 22.38 -1.17
N ILE A 296 -10.49 22.25 -0.69
CA ILE A 296 -11.27 23.38 -0.12
C ILE A 296 -11.10 23.52 1.40
N ALA A 297 -10.23 22.72 2.02
CA ALA A 297 -10.05 22.73 3.47
C ALA A 297 -9.54 24.08 3.98
N PRO A 298 -10.29 24.82 4.82
CA PRO A 298 -9.83 26.06 5.42
C PRO A 298 -9.07 25.84 6.74
N ASN A 299 -9.13 24.63 7.29
CA ASN A 299 -8.56 24.26 8.58
C ASN A 299 -8.41 22.74 8.72
N MET A 300 -7.78 22.29 9.80
CA MET A 300 -7.53 20.88 10.06
C MET A 300 -8.79 20.02 10.25
N VAL A 301 -9.92 20.61 10.64
CA VAL A 301 -11.17 19.82 10.82
C VAL A 301 -11.63 19.24 9.48
N LEU A 302 -11.64 20.05 8.42
CA LEU A 302 -12.04 19.54 7.09
C LEU A 302 -10.99 18.58 6.51
N VAL A 303 -9.71 18.73 6.83
CA VAL A 303 -8.66 17.75 6.52
C VAL A 303 -8.99 16.39 7.17
N TYR A 304 -9.37 16.36 8.44
CA TYR A 304 -9.74 15.12 9.14
C TYR A 304 -11.00 14.48 8.52
N ILE A 305 -12.00 15.28 8.14
CA ILE A 305 -13.18 14.80 7.43
C ILE A 305 -12.79 14.21 6.05
N SER A 306 -11.89 14.87 5.33
CA SER A 306 -11.33 14.34 4.08
C SER A 306 -10.64 12.99 4.33
N GLN A 307 -9.83 12.86 5.38
CA GLN A 307 -9.18 11.58 5.70
C GLN A 307 -10.20 10.50 6.12
N ALA A 308 -11.30 10.85 6.77
CA ALA A 308 -12.38 9.92 7.08
C ALA A 308 -13.03 9.32 5.82
N MET A 309 -13.03 10.03 4.68
CA MET A 309 -13.50 9.47 3.39
C MET A 309 -12.71 8.23 2.94
N GLN A 310 -11.54 7.97 3.52
CA GLN A 310 -10.74 6.78 3.29
C GLN A 310 -11.55 5.49 3.49
N MET A 311 -12.48 5.48 4.45
CA MET A 311 -13.38 4.37 4.72
C MET A 311 -14.26 3.97 3.51
N LEU A 312 -14.62 4.93 2.67
CA LEU A 312 -15.42 4.70 1.46
C LEU A 312 -14.55 4.59 0.19
N ALA A 313 -13.41 5.26 0.18
CA ALA A 313 -12.49 5.26 -0.95
C ALA A 313 -11.64 3.97 -0.98
N TYR A 314 -10.53 3.95 -0.26
CA TYR A 314 -9.55 2.86 -0.28
C TYR A 314 -10.08 1.56 0.34
N ALA A 315 -10.75 1.67 1.52
CA ALA A 315 -11.21 0.50 2.26
C ALA A 315 -12.31 -0.29 1.52
N VAL A 316 -13.09 0.36 0.66
CA VAL A 316 -14.03 -0.30 -0.26
C VAL A 316 -13.30 -0.80 -1.50
N PHE A 317 -12.42 0.02 -2.10
CA PHE A 317 -11.75 -0.32 -3.36
C PHE A 317 -10.99 -1.64 -3.28
N ILE A 318 -10.16 -1.82 -2.26
CA ILE A 318 -9.24 -2.97 -2.18
C ILE A 318 -9.96 -4.32 -2.18
N PRO A 319 -10.89 -4.62 -1.25
CA PRO A 319 -11.59 -5.90 -1.29
C PRO A 319 -12.53 -6.02 -2.49
N VAL A 320 -13.26 -4.96 -2.85
CA VAL A 320 -14.25 -5.02 -3.93
C VAL A 320 -13.60 -5.24 -5.30
N SER A 321 -12.40 -4.68 -5.54
CA SER A 321 -11.65 -4.92 -6.77
C SER A 321 -11.23 -6.40 -6.91
N ALA A 322 -10.94 -7.09 -5.81
CA ALA A 322 -10.66 -8.52 -5.82
C ALA A 322 -11.89 -9.34 -6.24
N TYR A 323 -13.06 -9.02 -5.70
CA TYR A 323 -14.32 -9.65 -6.14
C TYR A 323 -14.65 -9.30 -7.59
N PHE A 324 -14.38 -8.08 -8.02
CA PHE A 324 -14.57 -7.66 -9.42
C PHE A 324 -13.74 -8.51 -10.40
N VAL A 325 -12.47 -8.75 -10.10
CA VAL A 325 -11.61 -9.64 -10.86
C VAL A 325 -12.20 -11.05 -10.92
N ASN A 326 -12.60 -11.62 -9.78
CA ASN A 326 -13.18 -12.95 -9.71
C ASN A 326 -14.48 -13.09 -10.51
N GLN A 327 -15.31 -12.03 -10.57
CA GLN A 327 -16.57 -12.05 -11.31
C GLN A 327 -16.41 -11.81 -12.81
N THR A 328 -15.33 -11.16 -13.25
CA THR A 328 -15.17 -10.72 -14.64
C THR A 328 -14.20 -11.57 -15.45
N MET A 329 -13.37 -12.39 -14.78
CA MET A 329 -12.29 -13.14 -15.43
C MET A 329 -12.43 -14.64 -15.27
N ALA A 330 -11.89 -15.37 -16.26
CA ALA A 330 -11.68 -16.81 -16.16
C ALA A 330 -10.70 -17.12 -15.01
N ARG A 331 -10.86 -18.29 -14.38
CA ARG A 331 -10.08 -18.69 -13.18
C ARG A 331 -8.57 -18.59 -13.38
N LEU A 332 -8.08 -18.95 -14.57
CA LEU A 332 -6.64 -18.90 -14.93
C LEU A 332 -6.09 -17.47 -15.06
N ASP A 333 -6.95 -16.48 -15.31
CA ASP A 333 -6.56 -15.09 -15.52
C ASP A 333 -6.73 -14.21 -14.26
N GLN A 334 -7.37 -14.74 -13.20
CA GLN A 334 -7.67 -13.97 -11.98
C GLN A 334 -6.42 -13.46 -11.28
N VAL A 335 -5.35 -14.25 -11.23
CA VAL A 335 -4.06 -13.85 -10.63
C VAL A 335 -3.48 -12.65 -11.39
N LYS A 336 -3.53 -12.68 -12.74
CA LYS A 336 -3.09 -11.57 -13.57
C LYS A 336 -3.97 -10.33 -13.36
N GLY A 337 -5.29 -10.52 -13.25
CA GLY A 337 -6.22 -9.43 -12.95
C GLY A 337 -5.89 -8.73 -11.64
N GLN A 338 -5.60 -9.47 -10.57
CA GLN A 338 -5.15 -8.92 -9.30
C GLN A 338 -3.81 -8.17 -9.43
N ALA A 339 -2.88 -8.72 -10.20
CA ALA A 339 -1.61 -8.05 -10.47
C ALA A 339 -1.82 -6.69 -11.15
N TYR A 340 -2.74 -6.57 -12.12
CA TYR A 340 -3.06 -5.29 -12.75
C TYR A 340 -3.73 -4.28 -11.81
N ILE A 341 -4.55 -4.73 -10.86
CA ILE A 341 -5.07 -3.84 -9.79
C ILE A 341 -3.90 -3.29 -8.97
N ASN A 342 -2.95 -4.14 -8.55
CA ASN A 342 -1.77 -3.69 -7.81
C ASN A 342 -0.89 -2.74 -8.64
N VAL A 343 -0.72 -3.01 -9.94
CA VAL A 343 -0.02 -2.12 -10.88
C VAL A 343 -0.70 -0.75 -10.93
N SER A 344 -2.04 -0.66 -10.88
CA SER A 344 -2.73 0.64 -10.87
C SER A 344 -2.39 1.47 -9.62
N ILE A 345 -2.26 0.84 -8.46
CA ILE A 345 -1.88 1.49 -7.21
C ILE A 345 -0.47 2.06 -7.32
N THR A 346 0.47 1.23 -7.78
CA THR A 346 1.89 1.63 -7.89
C THR A 346 2.11 2.68 -8.97
N LEU A 347 1.51 2.54 -10.16
CA LEU A 347 1.62 3.55 -11.23
C LEU A 347 1.00 4.87 -10.79
N GLY A 348 -0.17 4.85 -10.12
CA GLY A 348 -0.75 6.04 -9.52
C GLY A 348 0.22 6.74 -8.58
N GLY A 349 0.93 5.98 -7.72
CA GLY A 349 1.96 6.51 -6.84
C GLY A 349 3.16 7.08 -7.58
N VAL A 350 3.71 6.37 -8.57
CA VAL A 350 4.85 6.84 -9.37
C VAL A 350 4.53 8.16 -10.07
N PHE A 351 3.39 8.21 -10.78
CA PHE A 351 2.99 9.44 -11.49
C PHE A 351 2.68 10.58 -10.51
N SER A 352 2.02 10.26 -9.38
CA SER A 352 1.75 11.23 -8.32
C SER A 352 3.05 11.83 -7.77
N SER A 353 3.99 10.99 -7.35
CA SER A 353 5.24 11.46 -6.75
C SER A 353 6.02 12.37 -7.70
N LEU A 354 6.14 12.00 -8.99
CA LEU A 354 6.85 12.79 -9.99
C LEU A 354 6.15 14.12 -10.30
N VAL A 355 4.85 14.06 -10.57
CA VAL A 355 4.09 15.24 -11.02
C VAL A 355 3.82 16.17 -9.84
N CYS A 356 3.32 15.65 -8.71
CA CYS A 356 2.91 16.46 -7.58
C CYS A 356 4.09 17.13 -6.88
N GLY A 357 5.25 16.45 -6.77
CA GLY A 357 6.47 17.09 -6.26
C GLY A 357 6.87 18.32 -7.07
N ARG A 358 6.80 18.23 -8.39
CA ARG A 358 7.08 19.38 -9.29
C ARG A 358 6.04 20.48 -9.17
N LEU A 359 4.76 20.13 -9.12
CA LEU A 359 3.67 21.12 -8.98
C LEU A 359 3.76 21.87 -7.66
N LEU A 360 4.14 21.22 -6.58
CA LEU A 360 4.38 21.84 -5.27
C LEU A 360 5.47 22.90 -5.31
N ASP A 361 6.60 22.60 -5.97
CA ASP A 361 7.70 23.56 -6.08
C ASP A 361 7.34 24.76 -6.97
N ILE A 362 6.46 24.61 -7.98
CA ILE A 362 6.11 25.69 -8.91
C ILE A 362 4.97 26.57 -8.39
N LYS A 363 3.89 25.97 -7.88
CA LYS A 363 2.62 26.67 -7.58
C LYS A 363 2.00 26.30 -6.23
N GLY A 364 2.69 25.48 -5.43
CA GLY A 364 2.26 25.11 -4.09
C GLY A 364 1.11 24.08 -4.02
N PRO A 365 0.63 23.77 -2.80
CA PRO A 365 -0.26 22.63 -2.54
C PRO A 365 -1.65 22.80 -3.15
N HIS A 366 -2.19 24.00 -3.19
CA HIS A 366 -3.52 24.26 -3.76
C HIS A 366 -3.59 23.88 -5.25
N PHE A 367 -2.57 24.26 -6.01
CA PHE A 367 -2.51 23.91 -7.45
C PHE A 367 -2.30 22.40 -7.66
N MET A 368 -1.45 21.79 -6.88
CA MET A 368 -1.25 20.33 -6.88
C MET A 368 -2.57 19.59 -6.63
N LEU A 369 -3.34 20.00 -5.61
CA LEU A 369 -4.63 19.40 -5.29
C LEU A 369 -5.68 19.65 -6.39
N THR A 370 -5.66 20.82 -7.04
CA THR A 370 -6.53 21.12 -8.18
C THR A 370 -6.27 20.16 -9.35
N VAL A 371 -5.00 19.92 -9.68
CA VAL A 371 -4.61 18.94 -10.71
C VAL A 371 -5.02 17.53 -10.28
N SER A 372 -4.79 17.18 -9.03
CA SER A 372 -5.19 15.86 -8.48
C SER A 372 -6.70 15.64 -8.54
N LEU A 373 -7.50 16.68 -8.27
CA LEU A 373 -8.95 16.64 -8.39
C LEU A 373 -9.39 16.41 -9.86
N ALA A 374 -8.78 17.14 -10.80
CA ALA A 374 -9.07 16.97 -12.22
C ALA A 374 -8.72 15.55 -12.71
N VAL A 375 -7.56 15.01 -12.32
CA VAL A 375 -7.15 13.65 -12.65
C VAL A 375 -8.13 12.63 -12.07
N THR A 376 -8.57 12.81 -10.81
CA THR A 376 -9.55 11.91 -10.18
C THR A 376 -10.91 11.96 -10.87
N ALA A 377 -11.37 13.17 -11.28
CA ALA A 377 -12.62 13.33 -12.03
C ALA A 377 -12.56 12.60 -13.38
N ILE A 378 -11.45 12.75 -14.12
CA ILE A 378 -11.20 11.98 -15.35
C ILE A 378 -11.23 10.47 -15.06
N GLY A 379 -10.56 10.02 -14.00
CA GLY A 379 -10.56 8.64 -13.58
C GLY A 379 -11.96 8.09 -13.29
N LEU A 380 -12.81 8.89 -12.65
CA LEU A 380 -14.20 8.51 -12.35
C LEU A 380 -15.03 8.35 -13.64
N VAL A 381 -14.87 9.25 -14.60
CA VAL A 381 -15.52 9.13 -15.92
C VAL A 381 -15.05 7.86 -16.65
N ILE A 382 -13.74 7.61 -16.67
CA ILE A 382 -13.16 6.39 -17.27
C ILE A 382 -13.71 5.14 -16.61
N ALA A 383 -13.73 5.09 -15.27
CA ALA A 383 -14.26 3.95 -14.52
C ALA A 383 -15.75 3.73 -14.78
N PHE A 384 -16.54 4.80 -14.86
CA PHE A 384 -17.98 4.73 -15.17
C PHE A 384 -18.21 4.11 -16.56
N VAL A 385 -17.50 4.61 -17.58
CA VAL A 385 -17.59 4.08 -18.96
C VAL A 385 -17.15 2.61 -18.98
N ALA A 386 -16.04 2.27 -18.35
CA ALA A 386 -15.54 0.90 -18.28
C ALA A 386 -16.56 -0.08 -17.67
N LEU A 387 -17.17 0.30 -16.56
CA LEU A 387 -18.15 -0.54 -15.86
C LEU A 387 -19.48 -0.65 -16.61
N LYS A 388 -19.85 0.38 -17.40
CA LYS A 388 -21.03 0.35 -18.28
C LYS A 388 -20.80 -0.60 -19.47
N VAL A 389 -19.67 -0.50 -20.16
CA VAL A 389 -19.31 -1.38 -21.28
C VAL A 389 -19.29 -2.86 -20.86
N LEU A 390 -18.83 -3.16 -19.65
CA LEU A 390 -18.86 -4.53 -19.11
C LEU A 390 -20.29 -5.02 -18.80
N ARG A 391 -21.26 -4.13 -18.59
CA ARG A 391 -22.67 -4.47 -18.36
C ARG A 391 -23.34 -4.90 -19.67
N ASP A 392 -23.11 -4.17 -20.74
CA ASP A 392 -23.78 -4.42 -22.04
C ASP A 392 -23.35 -5.75 -22.68
N LYS A 393 -22.09 -6.16 -22.50
CA LYS A 393 -21.61 -7.46 -23.01
C LYS A 393 -22.29 -8.68 -22.36
N ARG A 394 -22.73 -8.60 -21.10
CA ARG A 394 -23.47 -9.69 -20.43
C ARG A 394 -24.93 -9.75 -20.85
N SER A 395 -25.54 -8.61 -21.12
CA SER A 395 -26.92 -8.53 -21.61
C SER A 395 -27.03 -9.07 -23.07
N GLY A 396 -25.99 -8.90 -23.86
CA GLY A 396 -25.97 -9.42 -25.24
C GLY A 396 -25.77 -10.94 -25.35
N CYS A 397 -25.05 -11.58 -24.40
CA CYS A 397 -24.89 -13.04 -24.40
C CYS A 397 -26.12 -13.80 -23.85
N GLY A 398 -26.92 -13.18 -22.96
CA GLY A 398 -28.15 -13.80 -22.45
C GLY A 398 -29.27 -13.92 -23.50
N ASN A 399 -29.33 -13.00 -24.46
CA ASN A 399 -30.37 -13.04 -25.52
C ASN A 399 -30.08 -14.01 -26.67
N ILE A 400 -28.90 -14.61 -26.72
CA ILE A 400 -28.57 -15.59 -27.76
C ILE A 400 -28.91 -17.02 -27.28
N ALA A 401 -28.90 -17.27 -25.96
CA ALA A 401 -29.20 -18.58 -25.40
C ALA A 401 -30.73 -18.88 -25.31
N GLU A 402 -31.59 -17.87 -25.32
CA GLU A 402 -33.06 -18.05 -25.30
C GLU A 402 -33.71 -18.15 -26.72
N LYS A 403 -32.95 -17.94 -27.80
CA LYS A 403 -33.44 -18.05 -29.17
C LYS A 403 -33.07 -19.37 -29.89
N GLY A 404 -32.49 -20.30 -29.15
CA GLY A 404 -32.02 -21.61 -29.66
C GLY A 404 -32.65 -22.82 -28.96
N SER A 405 -33.80 -22.66 -28.26
CA SER A 405 -34.57 -23.78 -27.70
C SER A 405 -35.97 -23.87 -28.33
#